data_b7fe45cca7b4c590f4cc955691f6fec1
#
_entry.id   b7fe45cca7b4c590f4cc955691f6fec1
#
_cell.length_a   1.000
_cell.length_b   1.000
_cell.length_c   1.000
_cell.angle_alpha   90.00
_cell.angle_beta   90.00
_cell.angle_gamma   90.00
#
_symmetry.space_group_name_H-M   'P 1'
#
loop_
_entity.id
_entity.type
_entity.pdbx_description
1 polymer ?
#
loop_
_entity_poly.entity_id
_entity_poly.type
_entity_poly.pdbx_seq_one_letter_code
_entity_poly.pdbx_strand_id
1 'polypeptide(L)'
;RDHIRRVVPLLRKVLSEAGVSLEEIGAVAYTAGPGLAGALLVGAGFAESLALSLRVPALPVHHLEGHLLSPLLSAEPPRFPFAALLVSGGHTQLMRVSGVGQYELLGETLDDAAGEAFDKTAKLLGLGYPGGPQLARLAETGQAGRYALPRPMLHSGDLSFSFSGLKT
;
A
#
# COMPACT_ATOMS: atom_id res chain seq x y z
N ARG A 1 1.25 -6.98 -19.58
CA ARG A 1 0.45 -7.84 -20.48
C ARG A 1 -0.67 -8.58 -19.75
N ASP A 2 -0.43 -9.05 -18.53
CA ASP A 2 -1.43 -9.84 -17.79
C ASP A 2 -2.64 -8.99 -17.36
N HIS A 3 -2.43 -7.77 -16.88
CA HIS A 3 -3.52 -6.85 -16.50
C HIS A 3 -4.50 -6.58 -17.64
N ILE A 4 -4.02 -6.35 -18.86
CA ILE A 4 -4.89 -6.13 -20.04
C ILE A 4 -5.78 -7.35 -20.32
N ARG A 5 -5.26 -8.56 -20.12
CA ARG A 5 -6.01 -9.79 -20.39
C ARG A 5 -7.07 -10.08 -19.31
N ARG A 6 -6.82 -9.64 -18.08
CA ARG A 6 -7.65 -10.00 -16.92
C ARG A 6 -8.71 -8.97 -16.57
N VAL A 7 -8.55 -7.70 -16.96
CA VAL A 7 -9.46 -6.63 -16.51
C VAL A 7 -10.92 -6.85 -16.91
N VAL A 8 -11.17 -7.22 -18.16
CA VAL A 8 -12.55 -7.46 -18.65
C VAL A 8 -13.18 -8.73 -18.02
N PRO A 9 -12.49 -9.90 -17.98
CA PRO A 9 -13.00 -11.04 -17.26
C PRO A 9 -13.28 -10.75 -15.77
N LEU A 10 -12.42 -9.98 -15.12
CA LEU A 10 -12.60 -9.59 -13.71
C LEU A 10 -13.85 -8.71 -13.53
N LEU A 11 -14.06 -7.72 -14.40
CA LEU A 11 -15.27 -6.90 -14.34
C LEU A 11 -16.55 -7.75 -14.45
N ARG A 12 -16.59 -8.66 -15.43
CA ARG A 12 -17.75 -9.56 -15.62
C ARG A 12 -17.99 -10.42 -14.39
N LYS A 13 -16.92 -10.95 -13.80
CA LYS A 13 -17.01 -11.76 -12.59
C LYS A 13 -17.58 -10.95 -11.42
N VAL A 14 -17.05 -9.74 -11.17
CA VAL A 14 -17.50 -8.86 -10.08
C VAL A 14 -18.97 -8.49 -10.23
N LEU A 15 -19.41 -8.10 -11.42
CA LEU A 15 -20.82 -7.78 -11.69
C LEU A 15 -21.74 -9.00 -11.45
N SER A 16 -21.31 -10.17 -11.92
CA SER A 16 -22.06 -11.41 -11.71
C SER A 16 -22.15 -11.81 -10.23
N GLU A 17 -21.04 -11.69 -9.47
CA GLU A 17 -21.02 -12.00 -8.03
C GLU A 17 -21.83 -10.99 -7.20
N ALA A 18 -21.84 -9.73 -7.61
CA ALA A 18 -22.63 -8.69 -6.98
C ALA A 18 -24.13 -8.74 -7.36
N GLY A 19 -24.48 -9.46 -8.42
CA GLY A 19 -25.85 -9.46 -8.97
C GLY A 19 -26.27 -8.12 -9.56
N VAL A 20 -25.32 -7.32 -10.06
CA VAL A 20 -25.51 -5.95 -10.54
C VAL A 20 -25.22 -5.88 -12.04
N SER A 21 -26.04 -5.15 -12.79
CA SER A 21 -25.82 -4.88 -14.20
C SER A 21 -24.93 -3.64 -14.44
N LEU A 22 -24.42 -3.48 -15.65
CA LEU A 22 -23.60 -2.30 -15.99
C LEU A 22 -24.40 -0.99 -15.87
N GLU A 23 -25.69 -1.02 -16.17
CA GLU A 23 -26.58 0.13 -16.13
C GLU A 23 -26.84 0.65 -14.72
N GLU A 24 -26.61 -0.17 -13.71
CA GLU A 24 -26.76 0.19 -12.30
C GLU A 24 -25.50 0.83 -11.72
N ILE A 25 -24.38 0.87 -12.48
CA ILE A 25 -23.13 1.47 -12.02
C ILE A 25 -23.24 3.00 -12.07
N GLY A 26 -23.11 3.64 -10.91
CA GLY A 26 -23.18 5.11 -10.77
C GLY A 26 -21.82 5.83 -10.85
N ALA A 27 -20.70 5.14 -10.68
CA ALA A 27 -19.35 5.69 -10.78
C ALA A 27 -18.32 4.56 -10.98
N VAL A 28 -17.15 4.90 -11.53
CA VAL A 28 -16.02 3.99 -11.67
C VAL A 28 -14.81 4.56 -10.92
N ALA A 29 -14.38 3.95 -9.84
CA ALA A 29 -13.18 4.32 -9.12
C ALA A 29 -11.97 3.53 -9.64
N TYR A 30 -10.80 4.18 -9.70
CA TYR A 30 -9.56 3.53 -10.12
C TYR A 30 -8.35 4.10 -9.39
N THR A 31 -7.28 3.31 -9.27
CA THR A 31 -6.03 3.78 -8.67
C THR A 31 -5.29 4.67 -9.66
N ALA A 32 -5.15 5.95 -9.33
CA ALA A 32 -4.42 6.93 -10.14
C ALA A 32 -2.90 6.87 -9.94
N GLY A 33 -2.45 6.43 -8.78
CA GLY A 33 -1.04 6.32 -8.38
C GLY A 33 -0.88 6.43 -6.86
N PRO A 34 0.37 6.26 -6.36
CA PRO A 34 1.55 5.72 -7.03
C PRO A 34 1.45 4.22 -7.31
N GLY A 35 2.35 3.70 -8.17
CA GLY A 35 2.44 2.29 -8.51
C GLY A 35 3.17 2.03 -9.82
N LEU A 36 3.15 0.79 -10.29
CA LEU A 36 3.78 0.41 -11.57
C LEU A 36 3.05 1.05 -12.74
N ALA A 37 3.73 1.92 -13.47
CA ALA A 37 3.14 2.74 -14.55
C ALA A 37 2.31 1.93 -15.55
N GLY A 38 2.81 0.75 -16.00
CA GLY A 38 2.08 -0.10 -16.93
C GLY A 38 0.77 -0.69 -16.37
N ALA A 39 0.73 -1.01 -15.07
CA ALA A 39 -0.47 -1.49 -14.40
C ALA A 39 -1.48 -0.36 -14.19
N LEU A 40 -1.00 0.80 -13.73
CA LEU A 40 -1.82 2.00 -13.55
C LEU A 40 -2.45 2.45 -14.85
N LEU A 41 -1.67 2.49 -15.95
CA LEU A 41 -2.18 2.88 -17.27
C LEU A 41 -3.30 1.97 -17.76
N VAL A 42 -3.18 0.64 -17.56
CA VAL A 42 -4.24 -0.31 -17.92
C VAL A 42 -5.49 -0.06 -17.08
N GLY A 43 -5.33 0.10 -15.76
CA GLY A 43 -6.44 0.36 -14.83
C GLY A 43 -7.16 1.66 -15.16
N ALA A 44 -6.42 2.76 -15.26
CA ALA A 44 -6.95 4.08 -15.58
C ALA A 44 -7.63 4.13 -16.96
N GLY A 45 -6.94 3.65 -18.01
CA GLY A 45 -7.50 3.65 -19.37
C GLY A 45 -8.78 2.83 -19.49
N PHE A 46 -8.83 1.67 -18.80
CA PHE A 46 -10.04 0.86 -18.77
C PHE A 46 -11.18 1.55 -18.01
N ALA A 47 -10.88 2.08 -16.81
CA ALA A 47 -11.86 2.73 -15.95
C ALA A 47 -12.46 3.99 -16.61
N GLU A 48 -11.62 4.85 -17.19
CA GLU A 48 -12.05 6.05 -17.91
C GLU A 48 -12.90 5.71 -19.13
N SER A 49 -12.51 4.70 -19.92
CA SER A 49 -13.27 4.24 -21.07
C SER A 49 -14.63 3.68 -20.67
N LEU A 50 -14.68 2.90 -19.58
CA LEU A 50 -15.93 2.36 -19.05
C LEU A 50 -16.83 3.47 -18.53
N ALA A 51 -16.31 4.38 -17.71
CA ALA A 51 -17.05 5.52 -17.18
C ALA A 51 -17.63 6.40 -18.29
N LEU A 52 -16.83 6.69 -19.33
CA LEU A 52 -17.29 7.43 -20.51
C LEU A 52 -18.44 6.70 -21.23
N SER A 53 -18.32 5.39 -21.43
CA SER A 53 -19.34 4.59 -22.12
C SER A 53 -20.66 4.53 -21.35
N LEU A 54 -20.58 4.48 -20.02
CA LEU A 54 -21.73 4.48 -19.12
C LEU A 54 -22.25 5.89 -18.80
N ARG A 55 -21.53 6.94 -19.17
CA ARG A 55 -21.80 8.34 -18.84
C ARG A 55 -21.88 8.60 -17.34
N VAL A 56 -20.98 7.97 -16.57
CA VAL A 56 -20.85 8.11 -15.13
C VAL A 56 -19.51 8.73 -14.77
N PRO A 57 -19.33 9.30 -13.55
CA PRO A 57 -18.04 9.83 -13.11
C PRO A 57 -16.96 8.76 -13.04
N ALA A 58 -15.74 9.11 -13.46
CA ALA A 58 -14.52 8.39 -13.16
C ALA A 58 -13.83 9.05 -11.94
N LEU A 59 -13.51 8.27 -10.92
CA LEU A 59 -12.95 8.75 -9.65
C LEU A 59 -11.50 8.28 -9.49
N PRO A 60 -10.51 9.16 -9.72
CA PRO A 60 -9.12 8.82 -9.44
C PRO A 60 -8.86 8.75 -7.94
N VAL A 61 -8.35 7.62 -7.45
CA VAL A 61 -8.04 7.39 -6.02
C VAL A 61 -6.54 7.24 -5.85
N HIS A 62 -5.99 7.95 -4.89
CA HIS A 62 -4.59 7.80 -4.54
C HIS A 62 -4.36 6.49 -3.77
N HIS A 63 -3.40 5.67 -4.22
CA HIS A 63 -3.15 4.33 -3.65
C HIS A 63 -2.89 4.36 -2.13
N LEU A 64 -2.06 5.30 -1.67
CA LEU A 64 -1.73 5.41 -0.25
C LEU A 64 -2.92 5.93 0.58
N GLU A 65 -3.80 6.74 -0.01
CA GLU A 65 -5.05 7.15 0.63
C GLU A 65 -5.96 5.94 0.89
N GLY A 66 -6.06 5.04 -0.08
CA GLY A 66 -6.77 3.77 0.10
C GLY A 66 -6.24 2.96 1.30
N HIS A 67 -4.92 2.94 1.50
CA HIS A 67 -4.31 2.32 2.68
C HIS A 67 -4.63 3.09 3.97
N LEU A 68 -4.51 4.42 3.97
CA LEU A 68 -4.79 5.24 5.15
C LEU A 68 -6.23 5.12 5.63
N LEU A 69 -7.18 4.96 4.70
CA LEU A 69 -8.60 4.88 5.01
C LEU A 69 -9.10 3.45 5.20
N SER A 70 -8.30 2.42 4.89
CA SER A 70 -8.70 1.02 5.05
C SER A 70 -9.18 0.64 6.46
N PRO A 71 -8.62 1.21 7.58
CA PRO A 71 -9.14 0.94 8.91
C PRO A 71 -10.60 1.37 9.14
N LEU A 72 -11.12 2.30 8.33
CA LEU A 72 -12.52 2.72 8.39
C LEU A 72 -13.49 1.61 7.95
N LEU A 73 -12.99 0.56 7.28
CA LEU A 73 -13.77 -0.61 6.87
C LEU A 73 -13.81 -1.71 7.93
N SER A 74 -13.13 -1.51 9.08
CA SER A 74 -13.16 -2.47 10.18
C SER A 74 -14.49 -2.45 10.93
N ALA A 75 -14.76 -3.50 11.72
CA ALA A 75 -15.94 -3.54 12.58
C ALA A 75 -15.97 -2.40 13.61
N GLU A 76 -14.80 -1.96 14.05
CA GLU A 76 -14.62 -0.84 14.97
C GLU A 76 -13.73 0.22 14.31
N PRO A 77 -14.29 1.08 13.45
CA PRO A 77 -13.49 2.08 12.74
C PRO A 77 -12.94 3.15 13.69
N PRO A 78 -11.71 3.60 13.49
CA PRO A 78 -11.14 4.69 14.29
C PRO A 78 -11.93 5.99 14.06
N ARG A 79 -12.00 6.82 15.10
CA ARG A 79 -12.58 8.18 15.01
C ARG A 79 -11.48 9.16 14.60
N PHE A 80 -11.84 10.14 13.77
CA PHE A 80 -10.95 11.25 13.45
C PHE A 80 -10.77 12.21 14.65
N PRO A 81 -9.57 12.81 14.83
CA PRO A 81 -8.33 12.48 14.13
C PRO A 81 -7.69 11.21 14.70
N PHE A 82 -6.95 10.47 13.86
CA PHE A 82 -6.14 9.34 14.31
C PHE A 82 -4.74 9.37 13.69
N ALA A 83 -3.78 8.69 14.32
CA ALA A 83 -2.46 8.46 13.76
C ALA A 83 -2.47 7.16 12.95
N ALA A 84 -1.94 7.22 11.72
CA ALA A 84 -1.78 6.06 10.85
C ALA A 84 -0.30 5.82 10.57
N LEU A 85 0.16 4.59 10.78
CA LEU A 85 1.48 4.15 10.34
C LEU A 85 1.32 3.33 9.05
N LEU A 86 1.74 3.93 7.93
CA LEU A 86 1.77 3.29 6.63
C LEU A 86 3.11 2.56 6.48
N VAL A 87 3.07 1.25 6.33
CA VAL A 87 4.27 0.40 6.14
C VAL A 87 4.09 -0.47 4.91
N SER A 88 4.98 -0.33 3.94
CA SER A 88 4.96 -1.11 2.71
C SER A 88 6.37 -1.40 2.20
N GLY A 89 6.46 -2.02 1.01
CA GLY A 89 7.73 -2.25 0.32
C GLY A 89 8.41 -0.97 -0.18
N GLY A 90 7.67 0.13 -0.36
CA GLY A 90 8.21 1.37 -0.91
C GLY A 90 8.00 2.60 -0.01
N HIS A 91 7.18 2.50 1.03
CA HIS A 91 6.84 3.63 1.89
C HIS A 91 6.81 3.21 3.36
N THR A 92 7.33 4.08 4.22
CA THR A 92 7.14 4.01 5.68
C THR A 92 6.91 5.43 6.15
N GLN A 93 5.66 5.74 6.52
CA GLN A 93 5.21 7.07 6.85
C GLN A 93 4.29 7.05 8.07
N LEU A 94 4.49 7.99 8.97
CA LEU A 94 3.58 8.28 10.07
C LEU A 94 2.75 9.50 9.68
N MET A 95 1.43 9.35 9.69
CA MET A 95 0.50 10.37 9.23
C MET A 95 -0.52 10.70 10.32
N ARG A 96 -0.92 11.96 10.41
CA ARG A 96 -2.15 12.38 11.08
C ARG A 96 -3.28 12.42 10.08
N VAL A 97 -4.35 11.71 10.37
CA VAL A 97 -5.57 11.65 9.54
C VAL A 97 -6.67 12.41 10.28
N SER A 98 -6.98 13.62 9.82
CA SER A 98 -7.99 14.48 10.43
C SER A 98 -9.37 14.34 9.80
N GLY A 99 -9.43 13.76 8.59
CA GLY A 99 -10.63 13.49 7.81
C GLY A 99 -10.23 12.92 6.45
N VAL A 100 -11.20 12.51 5.65
CA VAL A 100 -10.96 12.09 4.26
C VAL A 100 -10.40 13.28 3.47
N GLY A 101 -9.27 13.08 2.78
CA GLY A 101 -8.55 14.15 2.06
C GLY A 101 -7.76 15.12 2.97
N GLN A 102 -7.70 14.89 4.28
CA GLN A 102 -7.03 15.77 5.25
C GLN A 102 -5.93 15.00 5.99
N TYR A 103 -4.74 15.00 5.40
CA TYR A 103 -3.59 14.23 5.86
C TYR A 103 -2.41 15.15 6.12
N GLU A 104 -1.72 14.90 7.24
CA GLU A 104 -0.49 15.59 7.63
C GLU A 104 0.61 14.55 7.82
N LEU A 105 1.73 14.71 7.11
CA LEU A 105 2.90 13.87 7.29
C LEU A 105 3.62 14.29 8.58
N LEU A 106 3.70 13.39 9.54
CA LEU A 106 4.38 13.63 10.82
C LEU A 106 5.85 13.17 10.78
N GLY A 107 6.13 12.12 10.01
CA GLY A 107 7.47 11.59 9.81
C GLY A 107 7.48 10.49 8.75
N GLU A 108 8.63 10.30 8.14
CA GLU A 108 8.82 9.25 7.12
C GLU A 108 10.23 8.67 7.19
N THR A 109 10.45 7.57 6.46
CA THR A 109 11.79 7.02 6.36
C THR A 109 12.70 7.94 5.54
N LEU A 110 13.91 8.16 6.02
CA LEU A 110 14.94 8.96 5.34
C LEU A 110 15.76 8.14 4.33
N ASP A 111 15.60 6.82 4.35
CA ASP A 111 16.35 5.89 3.51
C ASP A 111 15.45 4.73 3.04
N ASP A 112 15.76 3.48 3.36
CA ASP A 112 14.95 2.34 2.96
C ASP A 112 13.57 2.38 3.66
N ALA A 113 12.51 2.01 2.95
CA ALA A 113 11.27 1.63 3.60
C ALA A 113 11.45 0.35 4.41
N ALA A 114 10.60 0.12 5.42
CA ALA A 114 10.70 -1.08 6.25
C ALA A 114 10.65 -2.37 5.43
N GLY A 115 9.70 -2.50 4.49
CA GLY A 115 9.61 -3.67 3.61
C GLY A 115 10.79 -3.81 2.67
N GLU A 116 11.35 -2.70 2.18
CA GLU A 116 12.58 -2.68 1.39
C GLU A 116 13.78 -3.17 2.19
N ALA A 117 13.90 -2.78 3.47
CA ALA A 117 14.94 -3.27 4.36
C ALA A 117 14.82 -4.79 4.60
N PHE A 118 13.59 -5.31 4.74
CA PHE A 118 13.32 -6.75 4.80
C PHE A 118 13.80 -7.47 3.55
N ASP A 119 13.42 -7.01 2.37
CA ASP A 119 13.78 -7.63 1.09
C ASP A 119 15.30 -7.58 0.84
N LYS A 120 15.93 -6.45 1.12
CA LYS A 120 17.40 -6.29 0.99
C LYS A 120 18.15 -7.20 1.96
N THR A 121 17.71 -7.30 3.21
CA THR A 121 18.29 -8.20 4.20
C THR A 121 18.12 -9.67 3.78
N ALA A 122 16.93 -10.05 3.32
CA ALA A 122 16.67 -11.40 2.80
C ALA A 122 17.60 -11.73 1.63
N LYS A 123 17.83 -10.78 0.72
CA LYS A 123 18.76 -10.94 -0.40
C LYS A 123 20.21 -11.15 0.07
N LEU A 124 20.66 -10.41 1.09
CA LEU A 124 21.99 -10.59 1.69
C LEU A 124 22.16 -11.99 2.32
N LEU A 125 21.07 -12.54 2.87
CA LEU A 125 21.03 -13.89 3.45
C LEU A 125 20.79 -15.01 2.41
N GLY A 126 20.71 -14.68 1.11
CA GLY A 126 20.47 -15.67 0.07
C GLY A 126 19.05 -16.23 -0.01
N LEU A 127 18.06 -15.56 0.62
CA LEU A 127 16.67 -16.03 0.68
C LEU A 127 15.82 -15.69 -0.56
N GLY A 128 16.43 -15.05 -1.59
CA GLY A 128 15.73 -14.65 -2.81
C GLY A 128 15.10 -13.26 -2.76
N TYR A 129 14.25 -12.96 -3.76
CA TYR A 129 13.55 -11.68 -3.89
C TYR A 129 12.18 -11.87 -4.57
N PRO A 130 11.07 -11.27 -4.07
CA PRO A 130 10.98 -10.61 -2.76
C PRO A 130 11.20 -11.60 -1.61
N GLY A 131 11.92 -11.20 -0.58
CA GLY A 131 12.39 -12.09 0.47
C GLY A 131 11.81 -11.82 1.86
N GLY A 132 11.01 -10.76 2.02
CA GLY A 132 10.42 -10.41 3.32
C GLY A 132 9.69 -11.54 4.02
N PRO A 133 8.76 -12.27 3.36
CA PRO A 133 8.06 -13.41 3.95
C PRO A 133 8.99 -14.57 4.36
N GLN A 134 10.06 -14.81 3.60
CA GLN A 134 11.05 -15.84 3.91
C GLN A 134 11.88 -15.44 5.13
N LEU A 135 12.31 -14.17 5.20
CA LEU A 135 13.02 -13.64 6.36
C LEU A 135 12.15 -13.70 7.61
N ALA A 136 10.87 -13.32 7.52
CA ALA A 136 9.94 -13.39 8.65
C ALA A 136 9.80 -14.82 9.17
N ARG A 137 9.60 -15.81 8.29
CA ARG A 137 9.55 -17.24 8.68
C ARG A 137 10.85 -17.73 9.31
N LEU A 138 12.00 -17.33 8.76
CA LEU A 138 13.29 -17.69 9.34
C LEU A 138 13.44 -17.11 10.75
N ALA A 139 12.97 -15.90 10.99
CA ALA A 139 13.00 -15.24 12.29
C ALA A 139 12.20 -15.98 13.38
N GLU A 140 11.13 -16.71 13.01
CA GLU A 140 10.33 -17.52 13.95
C GLU A 140 11.16 -18.62 14.62
N THR A 141 12.23 -19.10 13.95
CA THR A 141 13.15 -20.10 14.49
C THR A 141 14.34 -19.48 15.25
N GLY A 142 14.41 -18.17 15.27
CA GLY A 142 15.50 -17.42 15.89
C GLY A 142 15.30 -17.20 17.39
N GLN A 143 16.34 -16.70 18.02
CA GLN A 143 16.30 -16.30 19.43
C GLN A 143 16.28 -14.77 19.53
N ALA A 144 15.14 -14.21 19.91
CA ALA A 144 14.99 -12.78 20.11
C ALA A 144 15.99 -12.26 21.16
N GLY A 145 16.57 -11.09 20.89
CA GLY A 145 17.48 -10.43 21.83
C GLY A 145 18.89 -11.00 21.90
N ARG A 146 19.23 -12.02 21.08
CA ARG A 146 20.59 -12.59 21.03
C ARG A 146 21.64 -11.58 20.58
N TYR A 147 21.26 -10.65 19.72
CA TYR A 147 22.11 -9.58 19.22
C TYR A 147 21.45 -8.23 19.48
N ALA A 148 22.26 -7.25 19.93
CA ALA A 148 21.82 -5.87 20.09
C ALA A 148 21.86 -5.18 18.72
N LEU A 149 20.76 -5.26 17.97
CA LEU A 149 20.64 -4.57 16.69
C LEU A 149 20.50 -3.05 16.90
N PRO A 150 21.07 -2.24 16.01
CA PRO A 150 20.95 -0.79 16.10
C PRO A 150 19.47 -0.36 15.92
N ARG A 151 19.11 0.73 16.60
CA ARG A 151 17.80 1.39 16.45
C ARG A 151 18.04 2.81 15.95
N PRO A 152 18.22 2.99 14.63
CA PRO A 152 18.48 4.31 14.06
C PRO A 152 17.36 5.29 14.41
N MET A 153 17.69 6.56 14.54
CA MET A 153 16.77 7.68 14.77
C MET A 153 16.04 7.68 16.12
N LEU A 154 16.28 6.72 17.02
CA LEU A 154 15.56 6.64 18.32
C LEU A 154 15.65 7.93 19.16
N HIS A 155 16.71 8.71 19.00
CA HIS A 155 16.98 9.94 19.73
C HIS A 155 17.11 11.17 18.82
N SER A 156 16.56 11.14 17.60
CA SER A 156 16.62 12.25 16.64
C SER A 156 15.84 13.49 17.07
N GLY A 157 14.84 13.31 17.96
CA GLY A 157 13.95 14.38 18.40
C GLY A 157 12.82 14.71 17.42
N ASP A 158 12.72 13.95 16.31
CA ASP A 158 11.64 14.00 15.33
C ASP A 158 10.94 12.64 15.20
N LEU A 159 10.01 12.51 14.25
CA LEU A 159 9.25 11.28 14.01
C LEU A 159 9.71 10.55 12.75
N SER A 160 10.91 10.84 12.26
CA SER A 160 11.49 10.20 11.08
C SER A 160 12.02 8.79 11.41
N PHE A 161 12.11 7.95 10.39
CA PHE A 161 12.62 6.59 10.49
C PHE A 161 13.90 6.42 9.67
N SER A 162 14.70 5.40 10.01
CA SER A 162 15.79 4.90 9.19
C SER A 162 15.91 3.40 9.35
N PHE A 163 16.00 2.67 8.26
CA PHE A 163 16.09 1.21 8.24
C PHE A 163 17.36 0.69 7.55
N SER A 164 18.05 1.52 6.76
CA SER A 164 19.23 1.07 6.01
C SER A 164 20.38 0.62 6.94
N GLY A 165 20.52 1.25 8.10
CA GLY A 165 21.53 0.88 9.08
C GLY A 165 21.34 -0.51 9.72
N LEU A 166 20.18 -1.15 9.53
CA LEU A 166 19.96 -2.52 10.03
C LEU A 166 20.61 -3.59 9.16
N LYS A 167 20.92 -3.29 7.89
CA LYS A 167 21.50 -4.25 6.93
C LYS A 167 23.00 -4.11 6.76
N THR A 168 23.60 -3.06 7.28
CA THR A 168 25.05 -2.79 7.26
C THR A 168 25.70 -3.14 8.58
#